data_e9aa0486cbdaa1b5ca6b0cf37d55557b
#
_entry.id   e9aa0486cbdaa1b5ca6b0cf37d55557b
#
_cell.length_a   1.000
_cell.length_b   1.000
_cell.length_c   1.000
_cell.angle_alpha   90.00
_cell.angle_beta   90.00
_cell.angle_gamma   90.00
#
_symmetry.space_group_name_H-M   'P 1'
#
loop_
_entity.id
_entity.type
_entity.pdbx_description
1 polymer ?
#
loop_
_entity_poly.entity_id
_entity_poly.type
_entity_poly.pdbx_seq_one_letter_code
_entity_poly.pdbx_strand_id
1 'polypeptide(L)' 'MNINDDAFENEVFKSLLPVVVDFWAPWCGPCKMLSPVIDELEKEFAGRAKFVKMNIDDNSRTPTKYGI' A
#
# COMPACT_ATOMS: atom_id res chain seq x y z
N MET A 1 -6.26 0.47 -3.63
CA MET A 1 -6.64 -0.93 -3.36
C MET A 1 -6.02 -1.38 -2.04
N ASN A 2 -6.82 -1.88 -1.13
CA ASN A 2 -6.31 -2.47 0.12
C ASN A 2 -5.96 -3.93 -0.13
N ILE A 3 -4.78 -4.35 0.33
CA ILE A 3 -4.31 -5.73 0.19
C ILE A 3 -3.89 -6.29 1.56
N ASN A 4 -3.82 -7.61 1.65
CA ASN A 4 -3.33 -8.32 2.84
C ASN A 4 -2.00 -9.02 2.54
N ASP A 5 -1.40 -9.61 3.59
CA ASP A 5 -0.15 -10.35 3.46
C ASP A 5 -0.21 -11.44 2.38
N ASP A 6 -1.34 -12.16 2.30
CA ASP A 6 -1.49 -13.26 1.35
C ASP A 6 -1.52 -12.79 -0.11
N ALA A 7 -2.05 -11.60 -0.36
CA ALA A 7 -2.14 -11.03 -1.71
C ALA A 7 -0.89 -10.27 -2.14
N PHE A 8 0.03 -9.99 -1.21
CA PHE A 8 1.17 -9.09 -1.47
C PHE A 8 2.02 -9.57 -2.66
N GLU A 9 2.37 -10.84 -2.68
CA GLU A 9 3.22 -11.37 -3.76
C GLU A 9 2.55 -11.20 -5.12
N ASN A 10 1.27 -11.58 -5.24
CA ASN A 10 0.55 -11.48 -6.51
C ASN A 10 0.34 -10.03 -6.95
N GLU A 11 0.01 -9.16 -6.01
CA GLU A 11 -0.34 -7.77 -6.34
C GLU A 11 0.89 -6.88 -6.55
N VAL A 12 2.01 -7.21 -5.93
CA VAL A 12 3.21 -6.38 -5.97
C VAL A 12 4.29 -7.00 -6.86
N PHE A 13 4.78 -8.20 -6.50
CA PHE A 13 5.90 -8.80 -7.24
C PHE A 13 5.54 -9.26 -8.65
N LYS A 14 4.30 -9.67 -8.87
CA LYS A 14 3.84 -10.11 -10.18
C LYS A 14 3.20 -9.00 -11.00
N SER A 15 3.22 -7.77 -10.51
CA SER A 15 2.68 -6.63 -11.23
C SER A 15 3.57 -6.27 -12.42
N LEU A 16 2.94 -5.94 -13.54
CA LEU A 16 3.64 -5.44 -14.74
C LEU A 16 3.98 -3.96 -14.62
N LEU A 17 3.38 -3.25 -13.66
CA LEU A 17 3.61 -1.83 -13.42
C LEU A 17 4.41 -1.66 -12.14
N PRO A 18 5.14 -0.55 -11.99
CA PRO A 18 5.71 -0.16 -10.71
C PRO A 18 4.61 -0.06 -9.66
N VAL A 19 4.89 -0.48 -8.43
CA VAL A 19 3.90 -0.50 -7.35
C VAL A 19 4.36 0.38 -6.20
N VAL A 20 3.47 1.27 -5.74
CA VAL A 20 3.66 2.05 -4.52
C VAL A 20 2.85 1.37 -3.43
N VAL A 21 3.51 1.02 -2.33
CA VAL A 21 2.87 0.36 -1.18
C VAL A 21 2.78 1.35 -0.03
N ASP A 22 1.55 1.66 0.40
CA ASP A 22 1.28 2.53 1.54
C ASP A 22 0.99 1.66 2.76
N PHE A 23 1.92 1.60 3.70
CA PHE A 23 1.73 0.94 4.99
C PHE A 23 1.08 1.93 5.95
N TRP A 24 -0.10 1.61 6.47
CA TRP A 24 -0.87 2.52 7.31
C TRP A 24 -1.47 1.80 8.51
N ALA A 25 -1.95 2.58 9.48
CA ALA A 25 -2.67 2.07 10.65
C ALA A 25 -3.74 3.06 11.08
N PRO A 26 -4.86 2.59 11.66
CA PRO A 26 -5.93 3.47 12.14
C PRO A 26 -5.47 4.50 13.19
N TRP A 27 -4.46 4.16 13.99
CA TRP A 27 -3.91 5.03 15.04
C TRP A 27 -2.85 6.00 14.51
N CYS A 28 -2.48 5.90 13.25
CA CYS A 28 -1.42 6.72 12.67
C CYS A 28 -2.01 8.02 12.10
N GLY A 29 -1.85 9.15 12.82
CA GLY A 29 -2.32 10.45 12.38
C GLY A 29 -1.72 10.90 11.04
N PRO A 30 -0.38 10.88 10.88
CA PRO A 30 0.25 11.23 9.60
C PRO A 30 -0.19 10.35 8.43
N CYS A 31 -0.45 9.06 8.68
CA CYS A 31 -0.96 8.17 7.64
C CYS A 31 -2.32 8.63 7.13
N LYS A 32 -3.20 9.06 8.03
CA LYS A 32 -4.53 9.57 7.67
C LYS A 32 -4.44 10.85 6.86
N MET A 33 -3.48 11.71 7.16
CA MET A 33 -3.26 12.94 6.41
C MET A 33 -2.70 12.65 5.02
N LEU A 34 -1.91 11.59 4.89
CA LEU A 34 -1.31 11.20 3.61
C LEU A 34 -2.31 10.48 2.69
N SER A 35 -3.32 9.82 3.26
CA SER A 35 -4.26 9.01 2.49
C SER A 35 -4.92 9.76 1.32
N PRO A 36 -5.45 11.00 1.50
CA PRO A 36 -6.01 11.74 0.38
C PRO A 36 -4.98 12.04 -0.72
N VAL A 37 -3.72 12.27 -0.34
CA VAL A 37 -2.64 12.53 -1.30
C VAL A 37 -2.35 11.27 -2.12
N ILE A 38 -2.30 10.12 -1.47
CA ILE A 38 -2.11 8.83 -2.15
C ILE A 38 -3.28 8.56 -3.11
N ASP A 39 -4.51 8.85 -2.71
CA ASP A 39 -5.68 8.67 -3.56
C ASP A 39 -5.61 9.56 -4.82
N GLU A 40 -5.15 10.79 -4.68
CA GLU A 40 -4.96 11.70 -5.81
C GLU A 40 -3.86 11.19 -6.75
N LEU A 41 -2.74 10.73 -6.19
CA LEU A 41 -1.64 10.18 -6.99
C LEU A 41 -2.08 8.92 -7.75
N GLU A 42 -2.90 8.09 -7.14
CA GLU A 42 -3.43 6.89 -7.78
C GLU A 42 -4.22 7.25 -9.04
N LYS A 43 -5.05 8.29 -8.97
CA LYS A 43 -5.81 8.78 -10.12
C LYS A 43 -4.89 9.35 -11.19
N GLU A 44 -3.89 10.14 -10.76
CA GLU A 44 -2.96 10.81 -11.68
C GLU A 44 -2.08 9.81 -12.43
N PHE A 45 -1.64 8.75 -11.78
CA PHE A 45 -0.76 7.74 -12.37
C PHE A 45 -1.49 6.48 -12.84
N ALA A 46 -2.81 6.51 -12.96
CA ALA A 46 -3.59 5.37 -13.45
C ALA A 46 -3.03 4.87 -14.78
N GLY A 47 -2.76 3.56 -14.86
CA GLY A 47 -2.17 2.93 -16.04
C GLY A 47 -0.66 3.02 -16.13
N ARG A 48 0.00 3.81 -15.26
CA ARG A 48 1.47 3.96 -15.23
C ARG A 48 2.09 3.42 -13.96
N ALA A 49 1.35 3.43 -12.86
CA ALA A 49 1.79 2.88 -11.58
C ALA A 49 0.59 2.31 -10.84
N LYS A 50 0.83 1.28 -10.04
CA LYS A 50 -0.19 0.65 -9.21
C LYS A 50 0.01 1.09 -7.77
N PHE A 51 -1.08 1.45 -7.10
CA PHE A 51 -1.05 1.89 -5.70
C PHE A 51 -1.82 0.89 -4.85
N VAL A 52 -1.17 0.35 -3.82
CA VAL A 52 -1.79 -0.57 -2.87
C VAL A 52 -1.58 -0.06 -1.45
N LYS A 53 -2.52 -0.37 -0.56
CA LYS A 53 -2.48 0.00 0.85
C LYS A 53 -2.52 -1.25 1.71
N MET A 54 -1.76 -1.27 2.80
CA MET A 54 -1.74 -2.39 3.73
C MET A 54 -1.86 -1.88 5.16
N ASN A 55 -2.89 -2.34 5.87
CA ASN A 55 -3.08 -2.04 7.28
C ASN A 55 -2.11 -2.91 8.11
N ILE A 56 -1.17 -2.27 8.81
CA ILE A 56 -0.15 -2.98 9.57
C ILE A 56 -0.69 -3.65 10.84
N ASP A 57 -1.87 -3.26 11.31
CA ASP A 57 -2.50 -3.91 12.47
C ASP A 57 -3.04 -5.29 12.10
N ASP A 58 -3.53 -5.44 10.88
CA ASP A 58 -4.12 -6.70 10.39
C ASP A 58 -3.12 -7.58 9.67
N ASN A 59 -1.94 -7.06 9.34
CA ASN A 59 -0.94 -7.73 8.52
C ASN A 59 0.44 -7.51 9.11
N SER A 60 1.09 -8.56 9.59
CA SER A 60 2.37 -8.45 10.28
C SER A 60 3.56 -8.96 9.47
N ARG A 61 3.34 -9.90 8.54
CA ARG A 61 4.45 -10.54 7.80
C ARG A 61 5.16 -9.57 6.87
N THR A 62 4.41 -8.88 6.03
CA THR A 62 4.99 -7.95 5.06
C THR A 62 5.62 -6.72 5.72
N PRO A 63 4.94 -6.03 6.66
CA PRO A 63 5.57 -4.90 7.36
C PRO A 63 6.85 -5.30 8.08
N THR A 64 6.87 -6.45 8.76
CA THR A 64 8.06 -6.93 9.46
C THR A 64 9.22 -7.17 8.50
N LYS A 65 8.94 -7.76 7.33
CA LYS A 65 9.94 -8.02 6.30
C LYS A 65 10.63 -6.75 5.82
N TYR A 66 9.92 -5.63 5.80
CA TYR A 66 10.48 -4.34 5.36
C TYR A 66 10.91 -3.45 6.52
N GLY A 67 10.93 -3.96 7.75
CA GLY A 67 11.44 -3.22 8.91
C GLY A 67 10.47 -2.18 9.46
N ILE A 68 9.18 -2.40 9.27
CA ILE A 68 8.15 -1.46 9.74
C ILE A 68 7.51 -1.93 11.04
#